data_ebe711475350828ac337cbe22e191a47
#
_entry.id   ebe711475350828ac337cbe22e191a47
#
_cell.length_a   1.000
_cell.length_b   1.000
_cell.length_c   1.000
_cell.angle_alpha   90.00
_cell.angle_beta   90.00
_cell.angle_gamma   90.00
#
_symmetry.space_group_name_H-M   'P 1'
#
loop_
_entity.id
_entity.type
_entity.pdbx_description
1 polymer ?
#
loop_
_entity_poly.entity_id
_entity_poly.type
_entity_poly.pdbx_seq_one_letter_code
_entity_poly.pdbx_strand_id
1 'polypeptide(L)'
;MMSVPNKKPEGGPTATLILDGQEYTLPVIAGTTGDRVIDISNLRQLTGGVTTFDPAFANTASCRSAISWIDGEEGVLTYRGLPIETLAKERVSFVETAWLLIFGHLPTEAQRDDFRNRLTEYSALHRSMNLHFNAFPPNGHPMAIMSSMINAMSTHDRPRITDEESFTDAAAKLMSKVRTIAAASYKASIGEPAIYPRYDLKYVENFMHMMFSLPYRAYEPDPVAARALNLFFVLHADHGQNCS
;
A
#
# COMPACT_ATOMS: atom_id res chain seq x y z
N MET A 1 12.86 5.16 5.36
CA MET A 1 13.30 5.17 3.96
C MET A 1 14.80 4.96 3.94
N MET A 2 15.27 3.76 3.65
CA MET A 2 16.68 3.54 3.36
C MET A 2 16.94 4.12 1.98
N SER A 3 17.69 5.21 1.91
CA SER A 3 18.18 5.78 0.66
C SER A 3 19.12 4.77 0.01
N VAL A 4 18.70 4.19 -1.11
CA VAL A 4 19.62 3.46 -1.98
C VAL A 4 20.70 4.43 -2.41
N PRO A 5 21.98 4.17 -2.16
CA PRO A 5 23.05 5.08 -2.53
C PRO A 5 23.05 5.23 -4.05
N ASN A 6 22.97 6.47 -4.49
CA ASN A 6 22.98 6.90 -5.90
C ASN A 6 24.38 6.67 -6.50
N LYS A 7 24.72 5.39 -6.80
CA LYS A 7 25.92 5.08 -7.58
C LYS A 7 25.61 5.43 -9.02
N LYS A 8 26.23 6.50 -9.54
CA LYS A 8 26.23 6.82 -10.96
C LYS A 8 26.67 5.59 -11.74
N PRO A 9 25.91 5.12 -12.75
CA PRO A 9 26.45 4.15 -13.67
C PRO A 9 27.53 4.82 -14.51
N GLU A 10 28.77 4.43 -14.33
CA GLU A 10 29.85 4.79 -15.24
C GLU A 10 29.57 4.07 -16.58
N GLY A 11 29.37 4.88 -17.67
CA GLY A 11 29.26 4.36 -19.03
C GLY A 11 27.85 4.10 -19.59
N GLY A 12 26.78 4.62 -18.96
CA GLY A 12 25.39 4.51 -19.46
C GLY A 12 25.06 5.52 -20.58
N PRO A 13 23.88 5.37 -21.23
CA PRO A 13 23.40 6.32 -22.24
C PRO A 13 23.22 7.71 -21.64
N THR A 14 23.45 8.76 -22.43
CA THR A 14 23.33 10.16 -22.02
C THR A 14 22.41 10.93 -22.97
N ALA A 15 21.83 12.01 -22.46
CA ALA A 15 21.14 13.04 -23.23
C ALA A 15 21.94 14.34 -23.14
N THR A 16 21.94 15.13 -24.21
CA THR A 16 22.54 16.45 -24.23
C THR A 16 21.46 17.53 -24.19
N LEU A 17 21.53 18.41 -23.23
CA LEU A 17 20.73 19.62 -23.15
C LEU A 17 21.59 20.81 -23.59
N ILE A 18 21.06 21.59 -24.55
CA ILE A 18 21.74 22.81 -25.02
C ILE A 18 20.95 24.03 -24.49
N LEU A 19 21.60 24.88 -23.71
CA LEU A 19 21.07 26.13 -23.19
C LEU A 19 22.03 27.28 -23.52
N ASP A 20 21.51 28.30 -24.17
CA ASP A 20 22.30 29.51 -24.55
C ASP A 20 23.64 29.18 -25.26
N GLY A 21 23.63 28.09 -26.06
CA GLY A 21 24.82 27.63 -26.79
C GLY A 21 25.79 26.77 -25.97
N GLN A 22 25.51 26.52 -24.68
CA GLN A 22 26.31 25.64 -23.82
C GLN A 22 25.65 24.25 -23.73
N GLU A 23 26.49 23.22 -23.85
CA GLU A 23 26.04 21.81 -23.77
C GLU A 23 26.20 21.25 -22.35
N TYR A 24 25.16 20.55 -21.89
CA TYR A 24 25.11 19.84 -20.61
C TYR A 24 24.78 18.37 -20.85
N THR A 25 25.61 17.49 -20.37
CA THR A 25 25.38 16.04 -20.47
C THR A 25 24.62 15.54 -19.24
N LEU A 26 23.48 14.91 -19.48
CA LEU A 26 22.62 14.35 -18.45
C LEU A 26 22.56 12.81 -18.59
N PRO A 27 22.61 12.05 -17.47
CA PRO A 27 22.46 10.60 -17.53
C PRO A 27 21.07 10.20 -18.00
N VAL A 28 20.98 9.10 -18.75
CA VAL A 28 19.72 8.47 -19.09
C VAL A 28 19.62 7.14 -18.33
N ILE A 29 18.52 6.98 -17.62
CA ILE A 29 18.20 5.76 -16.87
C ILE A 29 17.24 4.93 -17.71
N ALA A 30 17.57 3.66 -17.95
CA ALA A 30 16.66 2.70 -18.59
C ALA A 30 16.01 1.82 -17.53
N GLY A 31 14.69 1.72 -17.57
CA GLY A 31 13.92 0.73 -16.82
C GLY A 31 14.00 -0.65 -17.44
N THR A 32 13.70 -1.69 -16.67
CA THR A 32 13.66 -3.09 -17.17
C THR A 32 12.48 -3.34 -18.10
N THR A 33 11.48 -2.48 -18.09
CA THR A 33 10.27 -2.49 -18.94
C THR A 33 10.43 -1.67 -20.23
N GLY A 34 11.62 -1.10 -20.47
CA GLY A 34 11.91 -0.31 -21.66
C GLY A 34 11.77 1.19 -21.51
N ASP A 35 11.23 1.68 -20.39
CA ASP A 35 11.14 3.10 -20.08
C ASP A 35 12.51 3.75 -20.04
N ARG A 36 12.62 4.96 -20.61
CA ARG A 36 13.85 5.75 -20.61
C ARG A 36 13.56 7.12 -20.01
N VAL A 37 14.33 7.49 -18.98
CA VAL A 37 14.17 8.77 -18.29
C VAL A 37 15.51 9.52 -18.24
N ILE A 38 15.45 10.85 -18.40
CA ILE A 38 16.62 11.72 -18.24
C ILE A 38 16.74 12.06 -16.75
N ASP A 39 17.87 11.76 -16.15
CA ASP A 39 18.16 12.13 -14.76
C ASP A 39 18.53 13.61 -14.69
N ILE A 40 17.61 14.41 -14.18
CA ILE A 40 17.76 15.86 -14.01
C ILE A 40 18.15 16.26 -12.58
N SER A 41 18.53 15.34 -11.71
CA SER A 41 18.82 15.61 -10.29
C SER A 41 19.91 16.67 -10.08
N ASN A 42 20.89 16.75 -11.00
CA ASN A 42 21.98 17.71 -10.96
C ASN A 42 21.78 18.93 -11.90
N LEU A 43 20.65 19.02 -12.61
CA LEU A 43 20.43 20.06 -13.64
C LEU A 43 20.65 21.48 -13.10
N ARG A 44 20.06 21.78 -11.95
CA ARG A 44 20.15 23.09 -11.33
C ARG A 44 21.60 23.48 -10.98
N GLN A 45 22.36 22.53 -10.50
CA GLN A 45 23.79 22.77 -10.16
C GLN A 45 24.63 22.96 -11.41
N LEU A 46 24.43 22.14 -12.44
CA LEU A 46 25.19 22.20 -13.69
C LEU A 46 24.95 23.50 -14.47
N THR A 47 23.73 24.00 -14.45
CA THR A 47 23.28 25.14 -15.25
C THR A 47 23.28 26.49 -14.49
N GLY A 48 23.65 26.49 -13.21
CA GLY A 48 23.59 27.69 -12.37
C GLY A 48 22.19 28.14 -11.98
N GLY A 49 21.16 27.26 -12.05
CA GLY A 49 19.84 27.59 -11.54
C GLY A 49 18.63 27.15 -12.38
N VAL A 50 18.85 26.64 -13.59
CA VAL A 50 17.74 26.17 -14.46
C VAL A 50 17.09 24.96 -13.88
N THR A 51 15.72 24.91 -13.93
CA THR A 51 14.88 23.79 -13.52
C THR A 51 13.90 23.45 -14.64
N THR A 52 13.26 22.31 -14.54
CA THR A 52 12.18 21.89 -15.42
C THR A 52 10.84 22.37 -14.88
N PHE A 53 9.88 22.59 -15.76
CA PHE A 53 8.49 22.93 -15.42
C PHE A 53 7.55 21.90 -16.03
N ASP A 54 6.90 21.13 -15.16
CA ASP A 54 5.88 20.14 -15.53
C ASP A 54 4.77 20.18 -14.46
N PRO A 55 3.74 21.02 -14.63
CA PRO A 55 2.73 21.27 -13.59
C PRO A 55 1.88 20.05 -13.26
N ALA A 56 1.76 19.11 -14.19
CA ALA A 56 0.95 17.90 -14.01
C ALA A 56 1.79 16.65 -13.73
N PHE A 57 3.12 16.78 -13.69
CA PHE A 57 4.05 15.65 -13.59
C PHE A 57 3.85 14.56 -14.67
N ALA A 58 3.23 14.94 -15.80
CA ALA A 58 2.86 14.01 -16.87
C ALA A 58 4.07 13.41 -17.59
N ASN A 59 5.21 14.16 -17.61
CA ASN A 59 6.45 13.74 -18.24
C ASN A 59 7.60 13.57 -17.23
N THR A 60 7.28 13.40 -15.96
CA THR A 60 8.27 13.34 -14.88
C THR A 60 8.21 12.00 -14.17
N ALA A 61 9.28 11.21 -14.24
CA ALA A 61 9.44 10.03 -13.41
C ALA A 61 9.92 10.43 -12.01
N SER A 62 9.09 10.26 -10.99
CA SER A 62 9.37 10.68 -9.62
C SER A 62 10.18 9.67 -8.81
N CYS A 63 10.14 8.39 -9.17
CA CYS A 63 10.87 7.34 -8.46
C CYS A 63 11.14 6.11 -9.35
N ARG A 64 11.98 5.21 -8.82
CA ARG A 64 12.11 3.84 -9.31
C ARG A 64 11.29 2.92 -8.42
N SER A 65 10.48 2.05 -9.03
CA SER A 65 9.73 1.03 -8.31
C SER A 65 10.08 -0.35 -8.87
N ALA A 66 10.15 -1.35 -7.98
CA ALA A 66 10.21 -2.77 -8.33
C ALA A 66 8.98 -3.50 -7.79
N ILE A 67 7.93 -2.77 -7.41
CA ILE A 67 6.76 -3.32 -6.72
C ILE A 67 5.69 -3.73 -7.73
N SER A 68 5.23 -2.79 -8.54
CA SER A 68 4.22 -3.04 -9.55
C SER A 68 4.60 -2.39 -10.87
N TRP A 69 4.11 -2.96 -11.93
CA TRP A 69 4.14 -2.37 -13.26
C TRP A 69 2.77 -2.50 -13.90
N ILE A 70 2.32 -1.45 -14.53
CA ILE A 70 1.03 -1.38 -15.20
C ILE A 70 1.21 -0.82 -16.61
N ASP A 71 0.59 -1.49 -17.58
CA ASP A 71 0.36 -0.99 -18.91
C ASP A 71 -1.14 -0.85 -19.14
N GLY A 72 -1.61 0.39 -19.11
CA GLY A 72 -3.04 0.69 -19.25
C GLY A 72 -3.57 0.50 -20.67
N GLU A 73 -2.72 0.57 -21.69
CA GLU A 73 -3.10 0.37 -23.09
C GLU A 73 -3.27 -1.12 -23.41
N GLU A 74 -2.32 -1.94 -22.97
CA GLU A 74 -2.37 -3.40 -23.14
C GLU A 74 -3.19 -4.11 -22.05
N GLY A 75 -3.58 -3.41 -20.98
CA GLY A 75 -4.34 -3.97 -19.86
C GLY A 75 -3.53 -4.95 -19.02
N VAL A 76 -2.22 -4.71 -18.86
CA VAL A 76 -1.31 -5.59 -18.12
C VAL A 76 -1.00 -4.99 -16.75
N LEU A 77 -1.11 -5.81 -15.72
CA LEU A 77 -0.67 -5.49 -14.36
C LEU A 77 0.20 -6.62 -13.81
N THR A 78 1.36 -6.27 -13.27
CA THR A 78 2.24 -7.22 -12.59
C THR A 78 2.61 -6.74 -11.19
N TYR A 79 2.71 -7.68 -10.25
CA TYR A 79 3.23 -7.45 -8.90
C TYR A 79 4.55 -8.19 -8.73
N ARG A 80 5.65 -7.47 -8.49
CA ARG A 80 7.00 -8.04 -8.39
C ARG A 80 7.36 -8.92 -9.60
N GLY A 81 6.85 -8.57 -10.78
CA GLY A 81 7.03 -9.32 -12.03
C GLY A 81 6.08 -10.49 -12.25
N LEU A 82 5.20 -10.81 -11.30
CA LEU A 82 4.17 -11.84 -11.45
C LEU A 82 2.90 -11.22 -12.05
N PRO A 83 2.37 -11.77 -13.17
CA PRO A 83 1.11 -11.30 -13.74
C PRO A 83 -0.05 -11.47 -12.76
N ILE A 84 -0.94 -10.48 -12.71
CA ILE A 84 -2.08 -10.49 -11.80
C ILE A 84 -3.02 -11.69 -12.05
N GLU A 85 -3.14 -12.12 -13.31
CA GLU A 85 -3.93 -13.28 -13.69
C GLU A 85 -3.39 -14.57 -13.07
N THR A 86 -2.06 -14.69 -12.93
CA THR A 86 -1.42 -15.82 -12.27
C THR A 86 -1.82 -15.87 -10.78
N LEU A 87 -1.71 -14.73 -10.09
CA LEU A 87 -2.11 -14.65 -8.69
C LEU A 87 -3.60 -15.01 -8.49
N ALA A 88 -4.46 -14.54 -9.39
CA ALA A 88 -5.89 -14.84 -9.33
C ALA A 88 -6.21 -16.32 -9.62
N LYS A 89 -5.56 -16.93 -10.63
CA LYS A 89 -5.75 -18.35 -11.01
C LYS A 89 -5.25 -19.30 -9.94
N GLU A 90 -4.08 -19.02 -9.37
CA GLU A 90 -3.48 -19.83 -8.29
C GLU A 90 -4.15 -19.60 -6.94
N ARG A 91 -5.19 -18.75 -6.90
CA ARG A 91 -5.95 -18.41 -5.69
C ARG A 91 -5.09 -17.84 -4.56
N VAL A 92 -4.08 -17.08 -4.91
CA VAL A 92 -3.25 -16.36 -3.95
C VAL A 92 -4.15 -15.41 -3.13
N SER A 93 -4.05 -15.47 -1.82
CA SER A 93 -4.85 -14.59 -0.95
C SER A 93 -4.30 -13.16 -0.93
N PHE A 94 -5.14 -12.20 -0.55
CA PHE A 94 -4.69 -10.83 -0.32
C PHE A 94 -3.53 -10.74 0.66
N VAL A 95 -3.52 -11.56 1.71
CA VAL A 95 -2.44 -11.60 2.70
C VAL A 95 -1.11 -12.05 2.07
N GLU A 96 -1.15 -13.06 1.20
CA GLU A 96 0.02 -13.53 0.46
C GLU A 96 0.47 -12.51 -0.59
N THR A 97 -0.47 -11.82 -1.24
CA THR A 97 -0.18 -10.72 -2.16
C THR A 97 0.47 -9.55 -1.43
N ALA A 98 -0.04 -9.18 -0.25
CA ALA A 98 0.56 -8.14 0.58
C ALA A 98 1.99 -8.51 0.99
N TRP A 99 2.23 -9.75 1.37
CA TRP A 99 3.57 -10.26 1.63
C TRP A 99 4.48 -10.12 0.41
N LEU A 100 4.01 -10.55 -0.77
CA LEU A 100 4.75 -10.41 -2.03
C LEU A 100 5.16 -8.96 -2.29
N LEU A 101 4.24 -8.02 -2.14
CA LEU A 101 4.50 -6.60 -2.38
C LEU A 101 5.51 -6.04 -1.37
N ILE A 102 5.41 -6.40 -0.10
CA ILE A 102 6.25 -5.92 1.00
C ILE A 102 7.66 -6.51 0.92
N PHE A 103 7.77 -7.84 0.78
CA PHE A 103 9.05 -8.57 0.89
C PHE A 103 9.67 -8.97 -0.46
N GLY A 104 8.92 -8.86 -1.56
CA GLY A 104 9.44 -9.11 -2.91
C GLY A 104 9.36 -10.56 -3.40
N HIS A 105 8.81 -11.47 -2.62
CA HIS A 105 8.59 -12.88 -2.96
C HIS A 105 7.32 -13.43 -2.30
N LEU A 106 6.75 -14.50 -2.84
CA LEU A 106 5.63 -15.19 -2.17
C LEU A 106 6.11 -15.83 -0.86
N PRO A 107 5.26 -15.85 0.18
CA PRO A 107 5.63 -16.43 1.47
C PRO A 107 5.71 -17.96 1.38
N THR A 108 6.62 -18.54 2.14
CA THR A 108 6.56 -19.97 2.48
C THR A 108 5.35 -20.26 3.36
N GLU A 109 4.98 -21.54 3.54
CA GLU A 109 3.86 -21.89 4.44
C GLU A 109 4.06 -21.35 5.86
N ALA A 110 5.26 -21.51 6.40
CA ALA A 110 5.60 -21.02 7.74
C ALA A 110 5.48 -19.49 7.86
N GLN A 111 6.00 -18.74 6.88
CA GLN A 111 5.89 -17.29 6.82
C GLN A 111 4.44 -16.82 6.68
N ARG A 112 3.67 -17.48 5.82
CA ARG A 112 2.26 -17.20 5.63
C ARG A 112 1.46 -17.38 6.91
N ASP A 113 1.69 -18.49 7.61
CA ASP A 113 0.95 -18.83 8.81
C ASP A 113 1.36 -17.92 9.99
N ASP A 114 2.65 -17.62 10.16
CA ASP A 114 3.11 -16.62 11.13
C ASP A 114 2.49 -15.23 10.87
N PHE A 115 2.53 -14.76 9.62
CA PHE A 115 1.97 -13.46 9.27
C PHE A 115 0.46 -13.39 9.49
N ARG A 116 -0.28 -14.47 9.19
CA ARG A 116 -1.71 -14.59 9.49
C ARG A 116 -2.00 -14.53 10.99
N ASN A 117 -1.19 -15.22 11.79
CA ASN A 117 -1.33 -15.19 13.25
C ASN A 117 -1.14 -13.77 13.78
N ARG A 118 -0.08 -13.06 13.36
CA ARG A 118 0.14 -11.65 13.73
C ARG A 118 -1.02 -10.74 13.32
N LEU A 119 -1.54 -10.90 12.10
CA LEU A 119 -2.72 -10.15 11.62
C LEU A 119 -3.95 -10.42 12.50
N THR A 120 -4.11 -11.61 13.03
CA THR A 120 -5.21 -11.97 13.92
C THR A 120 -5.02 -11.37 15.30
N GLU A 121 -3.84 -11.51 15.89
CA GLU A 121 -3.49 -10.98 17.21
C GLU A 121 -3.63 -9.45 17.29
N TYR A 122 -3.22 -8.75 16.23
CA TYR A 122 -3.28 -7.28 16.19
C TYR A 122 -4.61 -6.69 15.75
N SER A 123 -5.64 -7.52 15.55
CA SER A 123 -6.92 -7.08 14.97
C SER A 123 -7.74 -6.15 15.88
N ALA A 124 -7.60 -6.27 17.19
CA ALA A 124 -8.34 -5.45 18.13
C ALA A 124 -7.75 -4.04 18.27
N LEU A 125 -8.61 -3.02 18.32
CA LEU A 125 -8.21 -1.66 18.62
C LEU A 125 -8.17 -1.44 20.13
N HIS A 126 -7.34 -0.48 20.57
CA HIS A 126 -7.35 -0.04 21.96
C HIS A 126 -8.71 0.54 22.32
N ARG A 127 -9.15 0.34 23.57
CA ARG A 127 -10.47 0.80 24.05
C ARG A 127 -10.71 2.29 23.79
N SER A 128 -9.71 3.14 24.01
CA SER A 128 -9.86 4.58 23.78
C SER A 128 -10.07 4.92 22.32
N MET A 129 -9.48 4.17 21.39
CA MET A 129 -9.74 4.33 19.95
C MET A 129 -11.18 3.97 19.61
N ASN A 130 -11.71 2.88 20.17
CA ASN A 130 -13.12 2.53 19.99
C ASN A 130 -14.07 3.62 20.48
N LEU A 131 -13.72 4.33 21.55
CA LEU A 131 -14.52 5.45 22.07
C LEU A 131 -14.49 6.68 21.14
N HIS A 132 -13.41 6.89 20.39
CA HIS A 132 -13.32 7.99 19.43
C HIS A 132 -14.35 7.90 18.31
N PHE A 133 -14.75 6.71 17.89
CA PHE A 133 -15.80 6.55 16.86
C PHE A 133 -17.13 7.17 17.27
N ASN A 134 -17.43 7.23 18.57
CA ASN A 134 -18.65 7.83 19.11
C ASN A 134 -18.66 9.38 19.02
N ALA A 135 -17.51 9.99 18.77
CA ALA A 135 -17.39 11.44 18.64
C ALA A 135 -17.69 11.94 17.21
N PHE A 136 -17.74 11.06 16.23
CA PHE A 136 -18.07 11.44 14.86
C PHE A 136 -19.60 11.60 14.69
N PRO A 137 -20.01 12.61 13.91
CA PRO A 137 -21.45 12.83 13.67
C PRO A 137 -22.06 11.68 12.85
N PRO A 138 -23.34 11.37 13.05
CA PRO A 138 -24.08 10.50 12.17
C PRO A 138 -23.99 11.01 10.71
N ASN A 139 -23.87 10.11 9.75
CA ASN A 139 -23.68 10.42 8.33
C ASN A 139 -22.32 11.08 8.00
N GLY A 140 -21.34 11.07 8.90
CA GLY A 140 -19.98 11.44 8.59
C GLY A 140 -19.42 10.57 7.45
N HIS A 141 -18.63 11.17 6.54
CA HIS A 141 -18.05 10.40 5.43
C HIS A 141 -17.05 9.35 5.96
N PRO A 142 -17.21 8.06 5.66
CA PRO A 142 -16.42 6.98 6.28
C PRO A 142 -14.91 7.12 6.00
N MET A 143 -14.51 7.69 4.87
CA MET A 143 -13.09 7.93 4.56
C MET A 143 -12.49 9.03 5.44
N ALA A 144 -13.26 10.07 5.77
CA ALA A 144 -12.81 11.13 6.69
C ALA A 144 -12.64 10.57 8.12
N ILE A 145 -13.59 9.74 8.55
CA ILE A 145 -13.51 9.04 9.84
C ILE A 145 -12.27 8.13 9.86
N MET A 146 -12.09 7.31 8.81
CA MET A 146 -10.95 6.41 8.68
C MET A 146 -9.61 7.15 8.72
N SER A 147 -9.46 8.25 7.97
CA SER A 147 -8.26 9.09 7.97
C SER A 147 -7.95 9.64 9.36
N SER A 148 -8.96 10.16 10.06
CA SER A 148 -8.82 10.68 11.42
C SER A 148 -8.39 9.58 12.39
N MET A 149 -8.96 8.39 12.28
CA MET A 149 -8.65 7.26 13.15
C MET A 149 -7.28 6.65 12.89
N ILE A 150 -6.81 6.65 11.64
CA ILE A 150 -5.44 6.23 11.31
C ILE A 150 -4.44 7.22 11.93
N ASN A 151 -4.70 8.52 11.85
CA ASN A 151 -3.87 9.51 12.53
C ASN A 151 -3.89 9.34 14.06
N ALA A 152 -5.07 9.11 14.65
CA ALA A 152 -5.20 8.85 16.08
C ALA A 152 -4.42 7.59 16.53
N MET A 153 -4.35 6.57 15.68
CA MET A 153 -3.59 5.35 15.98
C MET A 153 -2.12 5.62 16.28
N SER A 154 -1.51 6.63 15.66
CA SER A 154 -0.10 7.02 15.90
C SER A 154 0.17 7.45 17.35
N THR A 155 -0.87 7.82 18.11
CA THR A 155 -0.74 8.17 19.53
C THR A 155 -0.63 6.93 20.43
N HIS A 156 -1.12 5.79 19.96
CA HIS A 156 -1.13 4.51 20.69
C HIS A 156 -0.02 3.57 20.24
N ASP A 157 0.32 3.62 18.98
CA ASP A 157 1.23 2.68 18.36
C ASP A 157 2.36 3.42 17.65
N ARG A 158 3.57 3.33 18.20
CA ARG A 158 4.78 3.95 17.64
C ARG A 158 5.83 2.87 17.44
N PRO A 159 5.74 2.09 16.35
CA PRO A 159 6.67 1.00 16.12
C PRO A 159 8.09 1.56 15.95
N ARG A 160 9.04 0.94 16.63
CA ARG A 160 10.45 1.19 16.43
C ARG A 160 10.99 0.10 15.51
N ILE A 161 11.23 0.44 14.26
CA ILE A 161 11.74 -0.49 13.25
C ILE A 161 13.26 -0.47 13.30
N THR A 162 13.87 -1.57 13.70
CA THR A 162 15.33 -1.74 13.83
C THR A 162 15.88 -2.87 12.98
N ASP A 163 15.03 -3.82 12.59
CA ASP A 163 15.37 -5.03 11.85
C ASP A 163 14.16 -5.54 11.06
N GLU A 164 14.33 -6.63 10.33
CA GLU A 164 13.28 -7.24 9.50
C GLU A 164 12.12 -7.78 10.35
N GLU A 165 12.39 -8.32 11.52
CA GLU A 165 11.36 -8.85 12.43
C GLU A 165 10.43 -7.73 12.93
N SER A 166 11.00 -6.64 13.43
CA SER A 166 10.23 -5.48 13.88
C SER A 166 9.49 -4.78 12.72
N PHE A 167 10.03 -4.83 11.50
CA PHE A 167 9.36 -4.35 10.30
C PHE A 167 8.16 -5.23 9.96
N THR A 168 8.33 -6.56 9.97
CA THR A 168 7.25 -7.53 9.73
C THR A 168 6.12 -7.36 10.74
N ASP A 169 6.47 -7.21 12.01
CA ASP A 169 5.52 -6.96 13.10
C ASP A 169 4.74 -5.65 12.89
N ALA A 170 5.45 -4.57 12.57
CA ALA A 170 4.84 -3.27 12.30
C ALA A 170 3.90 -3.31 11.07
N ALA A 171 4.29 -4.00 10.00
CA ALA A 171 3.48 -4.17 8.80
C ALA A 171 2.20 -4.97 9.10
N ALA A 172 2.31 -6.09 9.80
CA ALA A 172 1.16 -6.89 10.21
C ALA A 172 0.20 -6.09 11.11
N LYS A 173 0.74 -5.36 12.08
CA LYS A 173 -0.03 -4.52 12.99
C LYS A 173 -0.77 -3.41 12.24
N LEU A 174 -0.10 -2.70 11.34
CA LEU A 174 -0.70 -1.64 10.55
C LEU A 174 -1.85 -2.18 9.67
N MET A 175 -1.59 -3.22 8.90
CA MET A 175 -2.60 -3.84 8.03
C MET A 175 -3.82 -4.31 8.82
N SER A 176 -3.59 -4.95 9.96
CA SER A 176 -4.68 -5.49 10.78
C SER A 176 -5.54 -4.40 11.40
N LYS A 177 -4.91 -3.36 11.96
CA LYS A 177 -5.63 -2.24 12.58
C LYS A 177 -6.37 -1.38 11.56
N VAL A 178 -5.76 -1.11 10.39
CA VAL A 178 -6.42 -0.36 9.31
C VAL A 178 -7.67 -1.08 8.82
N ARG A 179 -7.64 -2.40 8.68
CA ARG A 179 -8.82 -3.21 8.37
C ARG A 179 -9.95 -2.99 9.39
N THR A 180 -9.63 -3.06 10.68
CA THR A 180 -10.60 -2.88 11.76
C THR A 180 -11.12 -1.45 11.82
N ILE A 181 -10.25 -0.45 11.62
CA ILE A 181 -10.63 0.96 11.53
C ILE A 181 -11.57 1.19 10.33
N ALA A 182 -11.29 0.60 9.18
CA ALA A 182 -12.15 0.73 7.99
C ALA A 182 -13.57 0.21 8.26
N ALA A 183 -13.69 -0.98 8.84
CA ALA A 183 -14.98 -1.55 9.20
C ALA A 183 -15.73 -0.70 10.25
N ALA A 184 -15.03 -0.25 11.30
CA ALA A 184 -15.61 0.59 12.33
C ALA A 184 -15.99 1.99 11.81
N SER A 185 -15.23 2.54 10.85
CA SER A 185 -15.56 3.82 10.20
C SER A 185 -16.87 3.74 9.39
N TYR A 186 -17.06 2.63 8.68
CA TYR A 186 -18.34 2.36 8.01
C TYR A 186 -19.48 2.27 9.04
N LYS A 187 -19.31 1.50 10.11
CA LYS A 187 -20.31 1.39 11.17
C LYS A 187 -20.67 2.74 11.79
N ALA A 188 -19.67 3.56 12.11
CA ALA A 188 -19.89 4.91 12.64
C ALA A 188 -20.66 5.79 11.65
N SER A 189 -20.36 5.71 10.34
CA SER A 189 -21.03 6.52 9.31
C SER A 189 -22.53 6.21 9.14
N ILE A 190 -22.97 5.02 9.54
CA ILE A 190 -24.38 4.62 9.49
C ILE A 190 -25.03 4.62 10.89
N GLY A 191 -24.34 5.14 11.90
CA GLY A 191 -24.85 5.24 13.27
C GLY A 191 -24.91 3.91 14.02
N GLU A 192 -24.15 2.89 13.59
CA GLU A 192 -24.08 1.59 14.23
C GLU A 192 -22.80 1.43 15.07
N PRO A 193 -22.84 0.66 16.16
CA PRO A 193 -21.66 0.42 16.98
C PRO A 193 -20.63 -0.44 16.26
N ALA A 194 -19.34 -0.20 16.55
CA ALA A 194 -18.24 -1.01 16.04
C ALA A 194 -18.39 -2.47 16.53
N ILE A 195 -18.10 -3.40 15.63
CA ILE A 195 -18.10 -4.84 15.90
C ILE A 195 -16.65 -5.30 16.11
N TYR A 196 -16.43 -6.12 17.13
CA TYR A 196 -15.12 -6.68 17.42
C TYR A 196 -14.73 -7.77 16.40
N PRO A 197 -13.43 -7.86 16.06
CA PRO A 197 -12.93 -8.93 15.21
C PRO A 197 -13.06 -10.30 15.90
N ARG A 198 -13.20 -11.34 15.10
CA ARG A 198 -13.17 -12.75 15.53
C ARG A 198 -11.80 -13.35 15.21
N TYR A 199 -11.27 -14.17 16.11
CA TYR A 199 -9.95 -14.80 15.96
C TYR A 199 -9.96 -15.99 14.99
N ASP A 200 -11.13 -16.60 14.77
CA ASP A 200 -11.32 -17.81 13.95
C ASP A 200 -11.56 -17.50 12.46
N LEU A 201 -11.75 -16.23 12.09
CA LEU A 201 -12.00 -15.81 10.72
C LEU A 201 -10.72 -15.35 10.02
N LYS A 202 -10.62 -15.66 8.72
CA LYS A 202 -9.56 -15.16 7.85
C LYS A 202 -9.68 -13.64 7.66
N TYR A 203 -8.65 -13.04 7.08
CA TYR A 203 -8.52 -11.58 6.97
C TYR A 203 -9.75 -10.91 6.34
N VAL A 204 -10.18 -11.39 5.16
CA VAL A 204 -11.32 -10.80 4.42
C VAL A 204 -12.65 -11.16 5.08
N GLU A 205 -12.82 -12.41 5.50
CA GLU A 205 -14.00 -12.86 6.22
C GLU A 205 -14.25 -12.06 7.50
N ASN A 206 -13.16 -11.77 8.22
CA ASN A 206 -13.22 -10.97 9.44
C ASN A 206 -13.58 -9.50 9.15
N PHE A 207 -13.09 -8.94 8.04
CA PHE A 207 -13.51 -7.62 7.58
C PHE A 207 -15.02 -7.57 7.29
N MET A 208 -15.54 -8.54 6.56
CA MET A 208 -16.98 -8.66 6.26
C MET A 208 -17.80 -8.84 7.54
N HIS A 209 -17.33 -9.68 8.47
CA HIS A 209 -17.95 -9.86 9.76
C HIS A 209 -18.07 -8.53 10.51
N MET A 210 -16.98 -7.77 10.63
CA MET A 210 -16.99 -6.49 11.33
C MET A 210 -17.88 -5.44 10.65
N MET A 211 -17.97 -5.45 9.32
CA MET A 211 -18.81 -4.50 8.58
C MET A 211 -20.31 -4.80 8.71
N PHE A 212 -20.70 -6.06 8.64
CA PHE A 212 -22.09 -6.44 8.42
C PHE A 212 -22.79 -7.09 9.62
N SER A 213 -22.05 -7.47 10.68
CA SER A 213 -22.67 -7.94 11.91
C SER A 213 -23.39 -6.81 12.65
N LEU A 214 -24.41 -7.20 13.40
CA LEU A 214 -25.09 -6.38 14.40
C LEU A 214 -24.72 -6.89 15.79
N PRO A 215 -24.81 -6.06 16.85
CA PRO A 215 -24.43 -6.49 18.22
C PRO A 215 -25.17 -7.74 18.71
N TYR A 216 -26.36 -7.97 18.20
CA TYR A 216 -27.22 -9.09 18.56
C TYR A 216 -27.30 -10.19 17.49
N ARG A 217 -26.65 -10.01 16.31
CA ARG A 217 -26.68 -10.97 15.20
C ARG A 217 -25.37 -10.94 14.44
N ALA A 218 -24.57 -12.00 14.55
CA ALA A 218 -23.37 -12.16 13.75
C ALA A 218 -23.72 -12.34 12.27
N TYR A 219 -22.93 -11.71 11.42
CA TYR A 219 -22.93 -11.98 9.98
C TYR A 219 -21.92 -13.09 9.70
N GLU A 220 -22.39 -14.16 9.07
CA GLU A 220 -21.52 -15.23 8.61
C GLU A 220 -21.17 -14.98 7.12
N PRO A 221 -19.91 -14.74 6.79
CA PRO A 221 -19.50 -14.40 5.43
C PRO A 221 -19.79 -15.54 4.44
N ASP A 222 -20.50 -15.23 3.37
CA ASP A 222 -20.67 -16.16 2.25
C ASP A 222 -19.29 -16.43 1.59
N PRO A 223 -18.89 -17.71 1.38
CA PRO A 223 -17.58 -18.04 0.84
C PRO A 223 -17.33 -17.51 -0.57
N VAL A 224 -18.38 -17.35 -1.40
CA VAL A 224 -18.25 -16.80 -2.75
C VAL A 224 -18.01 -15.30 -2.67
N ALA A 225 -18.78 -14.60 -1.83
CA ALA A 225 -18.60 -13.18 -1.61
C ALA A 225 -17.23 -12.87 -0.98
N ALA A 226 -16.80 -13.66 0.00
CA ALA A 226 -15.47 -13.51 0.62
C ALA A 226 -14.34 -13.70 -0.40
N ARG A 227 -14.47 -14.69 -1.30
CA ARG A 227 -13.50 -14.89 -2.39
C ARG A 227 -13.52 -13.76 -3.39
N ALA A 228 -14.67 -13.26 -3.79
CA ALA A 228 -14.79 -12.12 -4.68
C ALA A 228 -14.13 -10.88 -4.09
N LEU A 229 -14.39 -10.57 -2.82
CA LEU A 229 -13.77 -9.44 -2.12
C LEU A 229 -12.26 -9.62 -1.97
N ASN A 230 -11.78 -10.86 -1.72
CA ASN A 230 -10.35 -11.14 -1.71
C ASN A 230 -9.69 -10.82 -3.05
N LEU A 231 -10.32 -11.17 -4.18
CA LEU A 231 -9.82 -10.81 -5.50
C LEU A 231 -9.82 -9.29 -5.73
N PHE A 232 -10.85 -8.57 -5.28
CA PHE A 232 -10.84 -7.10 -5.31
C PHE A 232 -9.68 -6.52 -4.51
N PHE A 233 -9.37 -7.05 -3.34
CA PHE A 233 -8.22 -6.60 -2.54
C PHE A 233 -6.89 -6.91 -3.24
N VAL A 234 -6.76 -8.06 -3.89
CA VAL A 234 -5.57 -8.40 -4.70
C VAL A 234 -5.40 -7.41 -5.85
N LEU A 235 -6.47 -7.11 -6.60
CA LEU A 235 -6.44 -6.18 -7.73
C LEU A 235 -6.10 -4.73 -7.32
N HIS A 236 -6.39 -4.35 -6.09
CA HIS A 236 -6.16 -3.00 -5.55
C HIS A 236 -5.05 -2.95 -4.50
N ALA A 237 -4.21 -3.99 -4.42
CA ALA A 237 -3.21 -4.11 -3.36
C ALA A 237 -2.08 -3.08 -3.46
N ASP A 238 -1.78 -2.59 -4.65
CA ASP A 238 -0.85 -1.49 -4.87
C ASP A 238 -1.46 -0.45 -5.82
N HIS A 239 -1.28 0.81 -5.46
CA HIS A 239 -1.75 1.97 -6.25
C HIS A 239 -0.55 2.81 -6.75
N GLY A 240 0.65 2.31 -6.62
CA GLY A 240 1.87 3.05 -6.88
C GLY A 240 2.18 4.10 -5.81
N GLN A 241 3.12 4.98 -6.10
CA GLN A 241 3.52 6.02 -5.16
C GLN A 241 2.45 7.12 -5.08
N ASN A 242 2.05 7.47 -3.85
CA ASN A 242 1.14 8.58 -3.65
C ASN A 242 1.80 9.90 -4.07
N CYS A 243 1.03 10.79 -4.68
CA CYS A 243 1.49 12.11 -5.14
C CYS A 243 1.59 13.17 -4.03
N SER A 244 1.22 12.86 -2.79
CA SER A 244 1.30 13.78 -1.64
C SER A 244 2.54 13.56 -0.78
#